data_d3d32ac63745c7feeace6656efe308b6
#
_entry.id   d3d32ac63745c7feeace6656efe308b6
#
_cell.length_a   1.000
_cell.length_b   1.000
_cell.length_c   1.000
_cell.angle_alpha   90.00
_cell.angle_beta   90.00
_cell.angle_gamma   90.00
#
_symmetry.space_group_name_H-M   'P 1'
#
loop_
_entity.id
_entity.type
_entity.pdbx_description
1 polymer ?
#
loop_
_entity_poly.entity_id
_entity_poly.type
_entity_poly.pdbx_seq_one_letter_code
_entity_poly.pdbx_strand_id
1 'polypeptide(L)'
;QVELVVNDKKLKTIDVSAEETKAQVYSLDLDLEPGTHTVKISFINDYNHPLHGDRNFHFHNLQISGPQKLPAIPQSHQRLVPKDQKFDVILKRFMERAYRRPVTAQESESFNRVYKELRAQGDGHLKALKSCFLAVLVSPKFLFRVEQKPKAAITKLDDYELASRLSYFLWSSMPDERLFHLALKDDLNKVEVLRVEVKRMLESYRAKQFVKNFSGQWLQVRNLEFVDVSNRKFPGWNGGLKESMKMEVYAYFSYVLENNLPLSFFIRGDQLFINEKLAKHYGVKGKYQWDIKAVPATQGRNSILSTASVLTVTS
;
A
#
# COMPACT_ATOMS: atom_id res chain seq x y z
N GLN A 1 46.25 24.92 5.23
CA GLN A 1 45.62 23.72 4.61
C GLN A 1 44.29 23.41 5.29
N VAL A 2 43.34 23.01 4.48
CA VAL A 2 42.03 22.61 4.95
C VAL A 2 41.77 21.19 4.51
N GLU A 3 41.31 20.34 5.42
CA GLU A 3 40.97 18.96 5.16
C GLU A 3 39.45 18.84 5.03
N LEU A 4 39.01 18.18 3.95
CA LEU A 4 37.60 17.81 3.73
C LEU A 4 37.42 16.33 3.98
N VAL A 5 36.52 16.01 4.90
CA VAL A 5 36.14 14.64 5.28
C VAL A 5 34.64 14.46 5.07
N VAL A 6 34.23 13.35 4.45
CA VAL A 6 32.82 12.99 4.30
C VAL A 6 32.62 11.56 4.81
N ASN A 7 31.68 11.37 5.73
CA ASN A 7 31.41 10.09 6.38
C ASN A 7 32.69 9.44 6.96
N ASP A 8 33.48 10.23 7.69
CA ASP A 8 34.75 9.86 8.31
C ASP A 8 35.87 9.44 7.32
N LYS A 9 35.62 9.57 6.02
CA LYS A 9 36.62 9.34 4.98
C LYS A 9 37.22 10.65 4.51
N LYS A 10 38.55 10.80 4.65
CA LYS A 10 39.27 11.93 4.09
C LYS A 10 39.23 11.89 2.57
N LEU A 11 38.73 12.97 1.97
CA LEU A 11 38.59 13.10 0.52
C LEU A 11 39.71 13.93 -0.10
N LYS A 12 40.01 15.07 0.49
CA LYS A 12 41.00 15.98 -0.09
C LYS A 12 41.58 16.89 0.99
N THR A 13 42.85 17.23 0.82
CA THR A 13 43.50 18.38 1.46
C THR A 13 43.60 19.50 0.45
N ILE A 14 43.15 20.68 0.81
CA ILE A 14 43.15 21.88 -0.05
C ILE A 14 44.14 22.88 0.51
N ASP A 15 45.06 23.32 -0.32
CA ASP A 15 45.89 24.46 -0.01
C ASP A 15 45.14 25.76 -0.31
N VAL A 16 44.77 26.47 0.75
CA VAL A 16 44.09 27.73 0.63
C VAL A 16 45.14 28.82 0.56
N SER A 17 45.28 29.43 -0.61
CA SER A 17 46.24 30.49 -0.90
C SER A 17 45.57 31.88 -1.01
N ALA A 18 44.24 31.93 -0.75
CA ALA A 18 43.50 33.18 -0.84
C ALA A 18 43.89 34.18 0.26
N GLU A 19 43.96 35.43 -0.10
CA GLU A 19 44.09 36.54 0.84
C GLU A 19 42.77 36.79 1.57
N GLU A 20 42.82 37.34 2.80
CA GLU A 20 41.65 37.59 3.64
C GLU A 20 40.56 38.41 2.95
N THR A 21 40.92 39.32 2.06
CA THR A 21 40.00 40.21 1.34
C THR A 21 39.46 39.62 0.02
N LYS A 22 39.94 38.46 -0.40
CA LYS A 22 39.58 37.83 -1.69
C LYS A 22 39.20 36.36 -1.48
N ALA A 23 37.93 36.14 -1.19
CA ALA A 23 37.41 34.80 -1.02
C ALA A 23 37.60 33.97 -2.32
N GLN A 24 38.08 32.75 -2.18
CA GLN A 24 38.25 31.81 -3.27
C GLN A 24 37.28 30.62 -3.11
N VAL A 25 36.67 30.18 -4.22
CA VAL A 25 35.75 29.05 -4.22
C VAL A 25 36.52 27.78 -4.58
N TYR A 26 36.38 26.79 -3.75
CA TYR A 26 36.88 25.41 -4.00
C TYR A 26 35.69 24.50 -4.18
N SER A 27 35.65 23.74 -5.26
CA SER A 27 34.58 22.79 -5.56
C SER A 27 35.10 21.35 -5.63
N LEU A 28 34.23 20.41 -5.26
CA LEU A 28 34.51 19.00 -5.34
C LEU A 28 33.20 18.25 -5.70
N ASP A 29 33.28 17.41 -6.73
CA ASP A 29 32.17 16.53 -7.10
C ASP A 29 32.28 15.23 -6.31
N LEU A 30 31.17 14.75 -5.76
CA LEU A 30 31.08 13.55 -4.94
C LEU A 30 29.96 12.66 -5.42
N ASP A 31 30.23 11.37 -5.54
CA ASP A 31 29.21 10.34 -5.70
C ASP A 31 28.85 9.81 -4.31
N LEU A 32 27.63 10.14 -3.86
CA LEU A 32 27.10 9.73 -2.56
C LEU A 32 25.81 8.91 -2.76
N GLU A 33 25.69 7.82 -2.04
CA GLU A 33 24.42 7.07 -2.00
C GLU A 33 23.32 7.88 -1.30
N PRO A 34 22.04 7.62 -1.60
CA PRO A 34 20.95 8.30 -0.91
C PRO A 34 20.99 8.08 0.61
N GLY A 35 20.94 9.17 1.40
CA GLY A 35 20.99 9.06 2.85
C GLY A 35 21.46 10.35 3.54
N THR A 36 21.74 10.24 4.82
CA THR A 36 22.34 11.31 5.63
C THR A 36 23.85 11.19 5.59
N HIS A 37 24.53 12.29 5.24
CA HIS A 37 25.96 12.35 5.15
C HIS A 37 26.52 13.45 6.07
N THR A 38 27.65 13.17 6.67
CA THR A 38 28.37 14.14 7.50
C THR A 38 29.52 14.73 6.70
N VAL A 39 29.53 16.05 6.57
CA VAL A 39 30.64 16.79 5.95
C VAL A 39 31.40 17.54 7.04
N LYS A 40 32.71 17.29 7.13
CA LYS A 40 33.58 17.94 8.09
C LYS A 40 34.70 18.67 7.35
N ILE A 41 34.86 19.95 7.68
CA ILE A 41 35.91 20.82 7.17
C ILE A 41 36.80 21.15 8.37
N SER A 42 38.07 20.81 8.28
CA SER A 42 39.07 21.02 9.37
C SER A 42 40.24 21.84 8.88
N PHE A 43 40.57 22.91 9.61
CA PHE A 43 41.82 23.62 9.42
C PHE A 43 42.94 22.83 10.11
N ILE A 44 43.94 22.37 9.36
CA ILE A 44 44.89 21.35 9.84
C ILE A 44 46.31 21.85 10.01
N ASN A 45 46.63 23.06 9.57
CA ASN A 45 47.94 23.66 9.72
C ASN A 45 47.90 25.04 10.37
N ASP A 46 47.13 25.10 11.46
CA ASP A 46 47.09 26.26 12.35
C ASP A 46 48.47 26.58 12.84
N TYR A 47 48.81 27.87 12.89
CA TYR A 47 50.11 28.32 13.27
C TYR A 47 50.02 29.76 13.84
N ASN A 48 50.50 29.91 15.06
CA ASN A 48 50.61 31.24 15.71
C ASN A 48 52.04 31.40 16.22
N HIS A 49 52.70 32.46 15.77
CA HIS A 49 54.06 32.76 16.21
C HIS A 49 54.23 34.28 16.44
N PRO A 50 54.76 34.69 17.61
CA PRO A 50 54.82 36.11 18.00
C PRO A 50 55.59 37.01 17.01
N LEU A 51 56.51 36.45 16.23
CA LEU A 51 57.35 37.19 15.30
C LEU A 51 57.04 36.97 13.81
N HIS A 52 56.32 35.88 13.50
CA HIS A 52 56.10 35.44 12.11
C HIS A 52 54.62 35.45 11.72
N GLY A 53 53.75 35.96 12.58
CA GLY A 53 52.31 36.10 12.32
C GLY A 53 51.49 34.87 12.65
N ASP A 54 50.22 34.98 12.38
CA ASP A 54 49.16 34.02 12.67
C ASP A 54 48.54 33.53 11.36
N ARG A 55 48.19 32.26 11.29
CA ARG A 55 47.44 31.68 10.19
C ARG A 55 46.02 31.45 10.59
N ASN A 56 45.13 32.18 9.96
CA ASN A 56 43.70 32.07 10.18
C ASN A 56 43.01 31.49 8.94
N PHE A 57 41.95 30.74 9.18
CA PHE A 57 41.09 30.22 8.12
C PHE A 57 39.71 30.89 8.26
N HIS A 58 39.33 31.70 7.28
CA HIS A 58 38.01 32.32 7.21
C HIS A 58 37.10 31.55 6.30
N PHE A 59 36.07 30.93 6.89
CA PHE A 59 35.05 30.19 6.16
C PHE A 59 33.81 31.06 5.93
N HIS A 60 33.46 31.34 4.68
CA HIS A 60 32.35 32.23 4.34
C HIS A 60 31.03 31.50 4.17
N ASN A 61 31.02 30.49 3.33
CA ASN A 61 29.82 29.64 3.11
C ASN A 61 30.16 28.25 2.58
N LEU A 62 29.20 27.35 2.70
CA LEU A 62 29.18 26.03 2.03
C LEU A 62 27.95 25.98 1.16
N GLN A 63 28.14 25.71 -0.14
CA GLN A 63 27.04 25.47 -1.06
C GLN A 63 27.09 24.03 -1.51
N ILE A 64 25.97 23.30 -1.30
CA ILE A 64 25.80 21.93 -1.78
C ILE A 64 24.83 21.98 -2.95
N SER A 65 25.29 21.54 -4.12
CA SER A 65 24.48 21.45 -5.34
C SER A 65 24.33 20.00 -5.73
N GLY A 66 23.13 19.54 -5.89
CA GLY A 66 22.87 18.15 -6.33
C GLY A 66 21.45 17.68 -6.04
N PRO A 67 21.15 16.44 -6.38
CA PRO A 67 21.96 15.50 -7.14
C PRO A 67 22.08 15.88 -8.62
N GLN A 68 23.26 15.74 -9.22
CA GLN A 68 23.47 15.96 -10.67
C GLN A 68 22.78 14.92 -11.53
N LYS A 69 22.62 13.68 -11.01
CA LYS A 69 21.78 12.63 -11.59
C LYS A 69 20.49 12.55 -10.80
N LEU A 70 19.41 13.04 -11.38
CA LEU A 70 18.08 12.82 -10.82
C LEU A 70 17.79 11.32 -10.81
N PRO A 71 17.21 10.79 -9.71
CA PRO A 71 16.79 9.39 -9.67
C PRO A 71 15.83 9.11 -10.83
N ALA A 72 15.91 7.91 -11.39
CA ALA A 72 15.01 7.50 -12.45
C ALA A 72 13.55 7.66 -12.01
N ILE A 73 12.73 8.26 -12.85
CA ILE A 73 11.30 8.43 -12.57
C ILE A 73 10.66 7.06 -12.38
N PRO A 74 10.05 6.76 -11.22
CA PRO A 74 9.42 5.46 -10.97
C PRO A 74 8.40 5.08 -12.04
N GLN A 75 8.29 3.81 -12.37
CA GLN A 75 7.30 3.34 -13.36
C GLN A 75 5.85 3.73 -12.99
N SER A 76 5.54 3.76 -11.70
CA SER A 76 4.22 4.22 -11.20
C SER A 76 3.93 5.67 -11.59
N HIS A 77 4.93 6.55 -11.50
CA HIS A 77 4.81 7.94 -11.95
C HIS A 77 4.63 8.02 -13.48
N GLN A 78 5.42 7.24 -14.24
CA GLN A 78 5.31 7.23 -15.70
C GLN A 78 3.94 6.73 -16.18
N ARG A 79 3.35 5.76 -15.47
CA ARG A 79 1.99 5.29 -15.75
C ARG A 79 0.92 6.32 -15.41
N LEU A 80 1.11 7.06 -14.32
CA LEU A 80 0.17 8.07 -13.85
C LEU A 80 0.24 9.33 -14.69
N VAL A 81 1.44 9.80 -15.01
CA VAL A 81 1.74 11.03 -15.76
C VAL A 81 2.66 10.70 -16.92
N PRO A 82 2.16 10.09 -18.02
CA PRO A 82 2.95 9.85 -19.21
C PRO A 82 3.43 11.17 -19.82
N LYS A 83 4.71 11.21 -20.27
CA LYS A 83 5.34 12.42 -20.78
C LYS A 83 4.64 13.00 -22.02
N ASP A 84 4.09 12.12 -22.86
CA ASP A 84 3.53 12.48 -24.19
C ASP A 84 2.02 12.75 -24.16
N GLN A 85 1.39 12.74 -22.96
CA GLN A 85 -0.04 12.98 -22.84
C GLN A 85 -0.35 14.38 -22.31
N LYS A 86 -1.41 14.99 -22.86
CA LYS A 86 -1.94 16.27 -22.38
C LYS A 86 -2.56 16.10 -20.99
N PHE A 87 -2.54 17.18 -20.20
CA PHE A 87 -3.02 17.16 -18.83
C PHE A 87 -4.50 16.77 -18.70
N ASP A 88 -5.34 17.19 -19.66
CA ASP A 88 -6.77 16.88 -19.68
C ASP A 88 -7.04 15.37 -19.86
N VAL A 89 -6.23 14.69 -20.69
CA VAL A 89 -6.29 13.24 -20.88
C VAL A 89 -5.84 12.51 -19.62
N ILE A 90 -4.73 12.95 -19.03
CA ILE A 90 -4.21 12.38 -17.78
C ILE A 90 -5.23 12.52 -16.65
N LEU A 91 -5.78 13.72 -16.49
CA LEU A 91 -6.73 14.04 -15.44
C LEU A 91 -8.05 13.28 -15.62
N LYS A 92 -8.59 13.23 -16.84
CA LYS A 92 -9.79 12.46 -17.17
C LYS A 92 -9.61 10.98 -16.82
N ARG A 93 -8.52 10.36 -17.29
CA ARG A 93 -8.21 8.96 -17.00
C ARG A 93 -8.09 8.71 -15.49
N PHE A 94 -7.46 9.62 -14.75
CA PHE A 94 -7.35 9.51 -13.32
C PHE A 94 -8.73 9.59 -12.63
N MET A 95 -9.57 10.54 -13.03
CA MET A 95 -10.93 10.70 -12.51
C MET A 95 -11.80 9.48 -12.80
N GLU A 96 -11.78 8.95 -14.03
CA GLU A 96 -12.55 7.75 -14.40
C GLU A 96 -12.19 6.54 -13.53
N ARG A 97 -10.90 6.35 -13.27
CA ARG A 97 -10.45 5.30 -12.36
C ARG A 97 -10.85 5.57 -10.91
N ALA A 98 -10.71 6.80 -10.44
CA ALA A 98 -11.06 7.18 -9.08
C ALA A 98 -12.57 7.07 -8.81
N TYR A 99 -13.40 7.51 -9.75
CA TYR A 99 -14.87 7.47 -9.64
C TYR A 99 -15.48 6.15 -10.11
N ARG A 100 -14.64 5.26 -10.67
CA ARG A 100 -15.03 3.90 -11.11
C ARG A 100 -16.12 3.89 -12.20
N ARG A 101 -16.20 4.98 -12.97
CA ARG A 101 -17.14 5.18 -14.09
C ARG A 101 -16.62 6.26 -15.03
N PRO A 102 -17.16 6.38 -16.24
CA PRO A 102 -16.90 7.53 -17.08
C PRO A 102 -17.24 8.83 -16.37
N VAL A 103 -16.44 9.88 -16.59
CA VAL A 103 -16.70 11.21 -16.06
C VAL A 103 -17.53 12.02 -17.05
N THR A 104 -18.43 12.84 -16.51
CA THR A 104 -19.24 13.74 -17.35
C THR A 104 -18.38 14.88 -17.91
N ALA A 105 -18.84 15.51 -19.00
CA ALA A 105 -18.18 16.69 -19.56
C ALA A 105 -18.04 17.81 -18.51
N GLN A 106 -19.08 18.05 -17.71
CA GLN A 106 -19.10 19.06 -16.65
C GLN A 106 -18.05 18.75 -15.55
N GLU A 107 -17.90 17.49 -15.17
CA GLU A 107 -16.86 17.09 -14.21
C GLU A 107 -15.46 17.36 -14.76
N SER A 108 -15.18 16.93 -15.99
CA SER A 108 -13.90 17.17 -16.65
C SER A 108 -13.60 18.66 -16.79
N GLU A 109 -14.56 19.45 -17.19
CA GLU A 109 -14.40 20.90 -17.37
C GLU A 109 -14.11 21.62 -16.06
N SER A 110 -14.79 21.23 -14.97
CA SER A 110 -14.56 21.81 -13.65
C SER A 110 -13.11 21.62 -13.21
N PHE A 111 -12.55 20.42 -13.34
CA PHE A 111 -11.16 20.15 -12.99
C PHE A 111 -10.16 20.77 -13.96
N ASN A 112 -10.51 20.86 -15.25
CA ASN A 112 -9.68 21.55 -16.23
C ASN A 112 -9.58 23.05 -15.92
N ARG A 113 -10.65 23.66 -15.40
CA ARG A 113 -10.65 25.05 -14.93
C ARG A 113 -9.71 25.22 -13.74
N VAL A 114 -9.85 24.39 -12.71
CA VAL A 114 -8.95 24.40 -11.53
C VAL A 114 -7.48 24.28 -11.94
N TYR A 115 -7.17 23.36 -12.84
CA TYR A 115 -5.80 23.20 -13.34
C TYR A 115 -5.30 24.49 -14.02
N LYS A 116 -6.09 25.10 -14.90
CA LYS A 116 -5.72 26.34 -15.60
C LYS A 116 -5.52 27.51 -14.64
N GLU A 117 -6.37 27.64 -13.63
CA GLU A 117 -6.25 28.67 -12.57
C GLU A 117 -4.96 28.51 -11.78
N LEU A 118 -4.61 27.30 -11.34
CA LEU A 118 -3.35 27.03 -10.66
C LEU A 118 -2.14 27.34 -11.54
N ARG A 119 -2.21 27.03 -12.83
CA ARG A 119 -1.16 27.39 -13.79
C ARG A 119 -1.02 28.91 -13.97
N ALA A 120 -2.13 29.63 -14.00
CA ALA A 120 -2.13 31.09 -14.08
C ALA A 120 -1.55 31.77 -12.83
N GLN A 121 -1.67 31.12 -11.65
CA GLN A 121 -1.07 31.55 -10.39
C GLN A 121 0.44 31.25 -10.30
N GLY A 122 1.05 30.66 -11.33
CA GLY A 122 2.48 30.37 -11.39
C GLY A 122 2.87 28.95 -10.96
N ASP A 123 1.92 28.09 -10.61
CA ASP A 123 2.23 26.69 -10.28
C ASP A 123 2.82 25.96 -11.48
N GLY A 124 3.87 25.17 -11.27
CA GLY A 124 4.43 24.26 -12.27
C GLY A 124 3.45 23.19 -12.68
N HIS A 125 3.59 22.62 -13.89
CA HIS A 125 2.69 21.58 -14.45
C HIS A 125 2.41 20.44 -13.45
N LEU A 126 3.44 19.81 -12.91
CA LEU A 126 3.30 18.69 -11.98
C LEU A 126 2.63 19.08 -10.67
N LYS A 127 2.89 20.29 -10.16
CA LYS A 127 2.27 20.80 -8.93
C LYS A 127 0.77 21.01 -9.13
N ALA A 128 0.37 21.68 -10.21
CA ALA A 128 -1.04 21.89 -10.54
C ALA A 128 -1.79 20.57 -10.75
N LEU A 129 -1.18 19.62 -11.46
CA LEU A 129 -1.77 18.29 -11.67
C LEU A 129 -1.92 17.51 -10.36
N LYS A 130 -0.92 17.54 -9.47
CA LYS A 130 -0.98 16.93 -8.14
C LYS A 130 -2.11 17.52 -7.29
N SER A 131 -2.32 18.82 -7.33
CA SER A 131 -3.44 19.47 -6.63
C SER A 131 -4.79 19.00 -7.16
N CYS A 132 -4.94 18.84 -8.48
CA CYS A 132 -6.14 18.25 -9.07
C CYS A 132 -6.36 16.80 -8.63
N PHE A 133 -5.32 15.97 -8.60
CA PHE A 133 -5.42 14.60 -8.09
C PHE A 133 -5.86 14.55 -6.63
N LEU A 134 -5.31 15.42 -5.78
CA LEU A 134 -5.74 15.52 -4.39
C LEU A 134 -7.22 15.89 -4.28
N ALA A 135 -7.68 16.87 -5.06
CA ALA A 135 -9.09 17.27 -5.08
C ALA A 135 -10.01 16.11 -5.52
N VAL A 136 -9.59 15.29 -6.48
CA VAL A 136 -10.32 14.07 -6.88
C VAL A 136 -10.38 13.07 -5.72
N LEU A 137 -9.28 12.83 -5.01
CA LEU A 137 -9.18 11.85 -3.94
C LEU A 137 -9.93 12.26 -2.65
N VAL A 138 -10.18 13.54 -2.42
CA VAL A 138 -11.02 14.00 -1.30
C VAL A 138 -12.48 14.19 -1.70
N SER A 139 -12.82 13.99 -2.96
CA SER A 139 -14.18 14.13 -3.47
C SER A 139 -15.11 13.03 -2.90
N PRO A 140 -16.37 13.34 -2.57
CA PRO A 140 -17.36 12.34 -2.18
C PRO A 140 -17.52 11.21 -3.20
N LYS A 141 -17.30 11.46 -4.49
CA LYS A 141 -17.37 10.47 -5.57
C LYS A 141 -16.27 9.41 -5.50
N PHE A 142 -15.13 9.76 -4.92
CA PHE A 142 -14.07 8.81 -4.63
C PHE A 142 -14.28 8.11 -3.28
N LEU A 143 -14.57 8.90 -2.23
CA LEU A 143 -14.66 8.40 -0.85
C LEU A 143 -15.85 7.48 -0.64
N PHE A 144 -16.97 7.73 -1.32
CA PHE A 144 -18.18 6.94 -1.21
C PHE A 144 -18.48 6.19 -2.51
N ARG A 145 -19.06 5.01 -2.37
CA ARG A 145 -19.64 4.25 -3.48
C ARG A 145 -21.15 4.54 -3.49
N VAL A 146 -21.51 5.60 -4.20
CA VAL A 146 -22.89 6.01 -4.34
C VAL A 146 -23.50 5.27 -5.52
N GLU A 147 -24.53 4.50 -5.27
CA GLU A 147 -25.35 3.87 -6.30
C GLU A 147 -26.56 4.76 -6.59
N GLN A 148 -27.11 4.64 -7.78
CA GLN A 148 -28.32 5.38 -8.14
C GLN A 148 -29.48 5.03 -7.22
N LYS A 149 -30.30 6.02 -6.88
CA LYS A 149 -31.49 5.76 -6.09
C LYS A 149 -32.39 4.76 -6.85
N PRO A 150 -32.84 3.70 -6.19
CA PRO A 150 -33.74 2.75 -6.82
C PRO A 150 -35.03 3.44 -7.28
N LYS A 151 -35.38 3.21 -8.54
CA LYS A 151 -36.63 3.71 -9.12
C LYS A 151 -37.83 2.81 -8.81
N ALA A 152 -37.57 1.61 -8.29
CA ALA A 152 -38.55 0.60 -7.92
C ALA A 152 -38.00 -0.21 -6.71
N ALA A 153 -38.86 -1.07 -6.12
CA ALA A 153 -38.44 -1.95 -5.01
C ALA A 153 -37.24 -2.82 -5.35
N ILE A 154 -37.09 -3.22 -6.61
CA ILE A 154 -35.93 -3.92 -7.16
C ILE A 154 -35.47 -3.18 -8.40
N THR A 155 -34.24 -2.65 -8.37
CA THR A 155 -33.62 -1.95 -9.49
C THR A 155 -32.29 -2.64 -9.83
N LYS A 156 -32.09 -2.95 -11.14
CA LYS A 156 -30.80 -3.43 -11.62
C LYS A 156 -29.75 -2.32 -11.46
N LEU A 157 -28.56 -2.72 -11.03
CA LEU A 157 -27.37 -1.85 -11.09
C LEU A 157 -26.96 -1.63 -12.53
N ASP A 158 -26.38 -0.47 -12.81
CA ASP A 158 -25.67 -0.33 -14.06
C ASP A 158 -24.36 -1.15 -14.04
N ASP A 159 -23.72 -1.33 -15.19
CA ASP A 159 -22.55 -2.20 -15.29
C ASP A 159 -21.33 -1.64 -14.53
N TYR A 160 -21.19 -0.33 -14.36
CA TYR A 160 -20.12 0.29 -13.55
C TYR A 160 -20.36 0.12 -12.06
N GLU A 161 -21.60 0.26 -11.64
CA GLU A 161 -22.02 -0.01 -10.25
C GLU A 161 -21.79 -1.48 -9.91
N LEU A 162 -22.17 -2.40 -10.82
CA LEU A 162 -21.96 -3.83 -10.67
C LEU A 162 -20.48 -4.19 -10.64
N ALA A 163 -19.66 -3.64 -11.55
CA ALA A 163 -18.21 -3.80 -11.55
C ALA A 163 -17.58 -3.37 -10.22
N SER A 164 -18.03 -2.20 -9.71
CA SER A 164 -17.58 -1.68 -8.42
C SER A 164 -17.99 -2.59 -7.26
N ARG A 165 -19.25 -3.02 -7.22
CA ARG A 165 -19.77 -3.91 -6.17
C ARG A 165 -19.01 -5.22 -6.14
N LEU A 166 -18.80 -5.86 -7.30
CA LEU A 166 -18.04 -7.11 -7.43
C LEU A 166 -16.59 -6.96 -6.97
N SER A 167 -15.90 -5.95 -7.47
CA SER A 167 -14.48 -5.78 -7.17
C SER A 167 -14.22 -5.45 -5.70
N TYR A 168 -15.02 -4.62 -5.09
CA TYR A 168 -14.88 -4.33 -3.66
C TYR A 168 -15.32 -5.50 -2.78
N PHE A 169 -16.31 -6.27 -3.19
CA PHE A 169 -16.75 -7.45 -2.46
C PHE A 169 -15.70 -8.56 -2.50
N LEU A 170 -15.21 -8.91 -3.71
CA LEU A 170 -14.30 -10.04 -3.89
C LEU A 170 -12.82 -9.68 -3.69
N TRP A 171 -12.41 -8.42 -3.94
CA TRP A 171 -11.01 -8.02 -3.91
C TRP A 171 -10.69 -6.89 -2.94
N SER A 172 -11.70 -6.24 -2.35
CA SER A 172 -11.55 -5.02 -1.54
C SER A 172 -10.76 -3.93 -2.26
N SER A 173 -10.87 -3.86 -3.56
CA SER A 173 -10.14 -2.95 -4.44
C SER A 173 -11.03 -2.48 -5.59
N MET A 174 -10.58 -1.42 -6.27
CA MET A 174 -11.27 -0.91 -7.45
C MET A 174 -11.33 -1.95 -8.59
N PRO A 175 -12.29 -1.82 -9.54
CA PRO A 175 -12.38 -2.68 -10.71
C PRO A 175 -11.06 -2.67 -11.52
N ASP A 176 -10.71 -3.81 -12.09
CA ASP A 176 -9.61 -3.90 -13.06
C ASP A 176 -10.05 -3.43 -14.46
N GLU A 177 -9.11 -3.35 -15.36
CA GLU A 177 -9.37 -2.87 -16.74
C GLU A 177 -10.35 -3.75 -17.49
N ARG A 178 -10.38 -5.05 -17.20
CA ARG A 178 -11.32 -6.00 -17.82
C ARG A 178 -12.75 -5.74 -17.37
N LEU A 179 -12.98 -5.52 -16.07
CA LEU A 179 -14.31 -5.14 -15.56
C LEU A 179 -14.77 -3.80 -16.13
N PHE A 180 -13.87 -2.81 -16.22
CA PHE A 180 -14.19 -1.54 -16.87
C PHE A 180 -14.55 -1.71 -18.35
N HIS A 181 -13.84 -2.58 -19.07
CA HIS A 181 -14.13 -2.83 -20.48
C HIS A 181 -15.48 -3.52 -20.69
N LEU A 182 -15.83 -4.47 -19.83
CA LEU A 182 -17.15 -5.12 -19.87
C LEU A 182 -18.27 -4.12 -19.52
N ALA A 183 -18.05 -3.27 -18.52
CA ALA A 183 -19.01 -2.23 -18.17
C ALA A 183 -19.20 -1.20 -19.29
N LEU A 184 -18.13 -0.83 -20.00
CA LEU A 184 -18.22 0.08 -21.15
C LEU A 184 -19.07 -0.48 -22.30
N LYS A 185 -19.14 -1.82 -22.42
CA LYS A 185 -19.91 -2.52 -23.45
C LYS A 185 -21.33 -2.91 -23.03
N ASP A 186 -21.72 -2.58 -21.81
CA ASP A 186 -22.99 -3.03 -21.19
C ASP A 186 -23.14 -4.58 -21.21
N ASP A 187 -22.02 -5.29 -21.04
CA ASP A 187 -21.96 -6.76 -21.12
C ASP A 187 -21.94 -7.42 -19.71
N LEU A 188 -21.56 -6.71 -18.67
CA LEU A 188 -21.31 -7.29 -17.34
C LEU A 188 -22.58 -7.82 -16.67
N ASN A 189 -23.73 -7.21 -16.96
CA ASN A 189 -25.05 -7.65 -16.47
C ASN A 189 -25.59 -8.91 -17.16
N LYS A 190 -24.91 -9.42 -18.21
CA LYS A 190 -25.26 -10.70 -18.84
C LYS A 190 -24.84 -11.85 -17.94
N VAL A 191 -25.77 -12.72 -17.60
CA VAL A 191 -25.56 -13.81 -16.60
C VAL A 191 -24.35 -14.67 -16.92
N GLU A 192 -24.13 -15.01 -18.20
CA GLU A 192 -22.99 -15.84 -18.62
C GLU A 192 -21.66 -15.11 -18.44
N VAL A 193 -21.60 -13.83 -18.79
CA VAL A 193 -20.41 -12.98 -18.59
C VAL A 193 -20.13 -12.82 -17.10
N LEU A 194 -21.16 -12.50 -16.31
CA LEU A 194 -21.05 -12.34 -14.87
C LEU A 194 -20.50 -13.60 -14.18
N ARG A 195 -21.01 -14.78 -14.58
CA ARG A 195 -20.53 -16.07 -14.06
C ARG A 195 -19.04 -16.30 -14.34
N VAL A 196 -18.60 -16.02 -15.55
CA VAL A 196 -17.20 -16.15 -15.97
C VAL A 196 -16.30 -15.17 -15.19
N GLU A 197 -16.76 -13.93 -15.03
CA GLU A 197 -15.98 -12.93 -14.30
C GLU A 197 -15.89 -13.23 -12.81
N VAL A 198 -16.98 -13.64 -12.17
CA VAL A 198 -16.96 -14.05 -10.74
C VAL A 198 -16.00 -15.22 -10.54
N LYS A 199 -16.02 -16.23 -11.41
CA LYS A 199 -15.07 -17.35 -11.34
C LYS A 199 -13.62 -16.86 -11.45
N ARG A 200 -13.29 -16.07 -12.48
CA ARG A 200 -11.97 -15.45 -12.67
C ARG A 200 -11.52 -14.68 -11.43
N MET A 201 -12.44 -13.92 -10.84
CA MET A 201 -12.14 -13.09 -9.68
C MET A 201 -11.88 -13.94 -8.43
N LEU A 202 -12.59 -15.02 -8.23
CA LEU A 202 -12.36 -15.95 -7.13
C LEU A 202 -11.05 -16.73 -7.27
N GLU A 203 -10.64 -17.07 -8.49
CA GLU A 203 -9.35 -17.71 -8.79
C GLU A 203 -8.15 -16.77 -8.64
N SER A 204 -8.36 -15.46 -8.55
CA SER A 204 -7.31 -14.47 -8.38
C SER A 204 -6.75 -14.49 -6.96
N TYR A 205 -5.42 -14.23 -6.81
CA TYR A 205 -4.79 -14.03 -5.49
C TYR A 205 -5.47 -12.93 -4.65
N ARG A 206 -6.16 -11.98 -5.28
CA ARG A 206 -6.93 -10.91 -4.61
C ARG A 206 -8.13 -11.43 -3.85
N ALA A 207 -8.66 -12.61 -4.21
CA ALA A 207 -9.79 -13.25 -3.52
C ALA A 207 -9.50 -13.59 -2.05
N LYS A 208 -8.22 -13.63 -1.65
CA LYS A 208 -7.83 -13.72 -0.24
C LYS A 208 -8.44 -12.61 0.61
N GLN A 209 -8.71 -11.45 0.03
CA GLN A 209 -9.38 -10.36 0.73
C GLN A 209 -10.86 -10.67 1.01
N PHE A 210 -11.54 -11.34 0.07
CA PHE A 210 -12.90 -11.84 0.30
C PHE A 210 -12.93 -12.82 1.47
N VAL A 211 -12.06 -13.83 1.44
CA VAL A 211 -11.94 -14.80 2.53
C VAL A 211 -11.75 -14.09 3.87
N LYS A 212 -10.75 -13.24 3.97
CA LYS A 212 -10.44 -12.50 5.21
C LYS A 212 -11.58 -11.59 5.66
N ASN A 213 -12.19 -10.85 4.74
CA ASN A 213 -13.21 -9.88 5.08
C ASN A 213 -14.55 -10.53 5.38
N PHE A 214 -14.98 -11.49 4.54
CA PHE A 214 -16.27 -12.15 4.72
C PHE A 214 -16.26 -13.06 5.95
N SER A 215 -15.33 -14.03 6.02
CA SER A 215 -15.30 -14.97 7.15
C SER A 215 -14.95 -14.27 8.47
N GLY A 216 -14.08 -13.25 8.42
CA GLY A 216 -13.72 -12.46 9.58
C GLY A 216 -14.88 -11.64 10.17
N GLN A 217 -15.82 -11.20 9.33
CA GLN A 217 -17.06 -10.54 9.78
C GLN A 217 -18.13 -11.54 10.18
N TRP A 218 -18.41 -12.51 9.30
CA TRP A 218 -19.44 -13.52 9.51
C TRP A 218 -19.24 -14.27 10.83
N LEU A 219 -18.02 -14.72 11.09
CA LEU A 219 -17.66 -15.48 12.30
C LEU A 219 -17.09 -14.61 13.42
N GLN A 220 -17.16 -13.29 13.27
CA GLN A 220 -16.66 -12.29 14.24
C GLN A 220 -15.19 -12.45 14.65
N VAL A 221 -14.40 -13.17 13.86
CA VAL A 221 -12.98 -13.46 14.12
C VAL A 221 -12.14 -12.20 14.28
N ARG A 222 -12.59 -11.07 13.72
CA ARG A 222 -11.96 -9.76 13.91
C ARG A 222 -11.96 -9.32 15.38
N ASN A 223 -12.97 -9.71 16.15
CA ASN A 223 -13.11 -9.33 17.56
C ASN A 223 -12.09 -10.03 18.46
N LEU A 224 -11.41 -11.06 17.96
CA LEU A 224 -10.36 -11.76 18.70
C LEU A 224 -9.23 -10.83 19.18
N GLU A 225 -8.99 -9.73 18.50
CA GLU A 225 -8.00 -8.71 18.94
C GLU A 225 -8.37 -8.10 20.27
N PHE A 226 -9.66 -7.90 20.52
CA PHE A 226 -10.18 -7.24 21.74
C PHE A 226 -10.43 -8.24 22.86
N VAL A 227 -10.31 -9.54 22.61
CA VAL A 227 -10.47 -10.56 23.66
C VAL A 227 -9.20 -10.59 24.51
N ASP A 228 -9.39 -10.36 25.80
CA ASP A 228 -8.34 -10.52 26.80
C ASP A 228 -8.68 -11.68 27.72
N VAL A 229 -7.71 -12.54 27.96
CA VAL A 229 -7.86 -13.71 28.83
C VAL A 229 -6.75 -13.73 29.88
N SER A 230 -7.07 -14.26 31.05
CA SER A 230 -6.11 -14.38 32.12
C SER A 230 -4.93 -15.28 31.74
N ASN A 231 -3.73 -14.71 31.68
CA ASN A 231 -2.49 -15.45 31.42
C ASN A 231 -2.22 -16.56 32.43
N ARG A 232 -2.78 -16.44 33.67
CA ARG A 232 -2.70 -17.48 34.66
C ARG A 232 -3.50 -18.73 34.31
N LYS A 233 -4.69 -18.53 33.66
CA LYS A 233 -5.54 -19.65 33.21
C LYS A 233 -5.11 -20.19 31.85
N PHE A 234 -4.57 -19.30 31.02
CA PHE A 234 -4.18 -19.60 29.63
C PHE A 234 -2.76 -19.08 29.34
N PRO A 235 -1.72 -19.72 29.87
CA PRO A 235 -0.34 -19.23 29.79
C PRO A 235 0.23 -19.19 28.37
N GLY A 236 -0.44 -19.83 27.39
CA GLY A 236 -0.07 -19.77 25.97
C GLY A 236 -0.74 -18.66 25.18
N TRP A 237 -1.60 -17.82 25.83
CA TRP A 237 -2.32 -16.76 25.17
C TRP A 237 -1.39 -15.60 24.82
N ASN A 238 -1.23 -15.34 23.53
CA ASN A 238 -0.39 -14.25 23.01
C ASN A 238 -0.79 -13.87 21.59
N GLY A 239 -0.26 -12.76 21.08
CA GLY A 239 -0.58 -12.28 19.73
C GLY A 239 -0.30 -13.29 18.60
N GLY A 240 0.74 -14.10 18.75
CA GLY A 240 1.06 -15.14 17.78
C GLY A 240 0.06 -16.29 17.74
N LEU A 241 -0.54 -16.65 18.90
CA LEU A 241 -1.62 -17.62 18.95
C LEU A 241 -2.91 -17.01 18.37
N LYS A 242 -3.27 -15.79 18.74
CA LYS A 242 -4.42 -15.06 18.17
C LYS A 242 -4.35 -15.03 16.64
N GLU A 243 -3.18 -14.72 16.06
CA GLU A 243 -2.99 -14.69 14.62
C GLU A 243 -3.16 -16.08 14.00
N SER A 244 -2.60 -17.12 14.61
CA SER A 244 -2.79 -18.51 14.15
C SER A 244 -4.25 -18.94 14.18
N MET A 245 -5.01 -18.56 15.19
CA MET A 245 -6.46 -18.81 15.31
C MET A 245 -7.27 -18.11 14.21
N LYS A 246 -6.90 -16.89 13.81
CA LYS A 246 -7.52 -16.20 12.67
C LYS A 246 -7.17 -16.91 11.36
N MET A 247 -5.90 -17.27 11.18
CA MET A 247 -5.44 -17.98 9.99
C MET A 247 -6.11 -19.35 9.81
N GLU A 248 -6.43 -20.05 10.88
CA GLU A 248 -7.19 -21.31 10.86
C GLU A 248 -8.54 -21.14 10.14
N VAL A 249 -9.32 -20.13 10.54
CA VAL A 249 -10.63 -19.84 9.93
C VAL A 249 -10.48 -19.45 8.47
N TYR A 250 -9.48 -18.62 8.15
CA TYR A 250 -9.24 -18.19 6.78
C TYR A 250 -8.81 -19.37 5.89
N ALA A 251 -7.96 -20.25 6.39
CA ALA A 251 -7.56 -21.45 5.66
C ALA A 251 -8.73 -22.41 5.45
N TYR A 252 -9.56 -22.60 6.48
CA TYR A 252 -10.76 -23.45 6.38
C TYR A 252 -11.72 -22.91 5.31
N PHE A 253 -12.01 -21.62 5.36
CA PHE A 253 -12.89 -20.97 4.38
C PHE A 253 -12.31 -21.01 2.95
N SER A 254 -11.01 -20.74 2.80
CA SER A 254 -10.31 -20.86 1.52
C SER A 254 -10.40 -22.26 0.95
N TYR A 255 -10.18 -23.26 1.78
CA TYR A 255 -10.23 -24.67 1.36
C TYR A 255 -11.61 -25.06 0.80
N VAL A 256 -12.68 -24.65 1.47
CA VAL A 256 -14.06 -24.90 0.98
C VAL A 256 -14.31 -24.19 -0.35
N LEU A 257 -13.86 -22.94 -0.46
CA LEU A 257 -14.04 -22.12 -1.66
C LEU A 257 -13.24 -22.65 -2.86
N GLU A 258 -11.96 -22.92 -2.67
CA GLU A 258 -11.03 -23.38 -3.71
C GLU A 258 -11.38 -24.77 -4.25
N ASN A 259 -11.88 -25.65 -3.38
CA ASN A 259 -12.28 -26.99 -3.76
C ASN A 259 -13.78 -27.12 -4.10
N ASN A 260 -14.50 -25.99 -4.13
CA ASN A 260 -15.95 -25.96 -4.40
C ASN A 260 -16.74 -26.99 -3.59
N LEU A 261 -16.43 -27.09 -2.28
CA LEU A 261 -17.06 -28.06 -1.39
C LEU A 261 -18.47 -27.62 -1.00
N PRO A 262 -19.37 -28.55 -0.65
CA PRO A 262 -20.71 -28.20 -0.21
C PRO A 262 -20.69 -27.42 1.10
N LEU A 263 -21.68 -26.53 1.32
CA LEU A 263 -21.78 -25.69 2.52
C LEU A 263 -21.84 -26.51 3.82
N SER A 264 -22.34 -27.76 3.74
CA SER A 264 -22.32 -28.70 4.86
C SER A 264 -20.92 -28.98 5.41
N PHE A 265 -19.87 -28.79 4.59
CA PHE A 265 -18.49 -28.93 5.03
C PHE A 265 -18.10 -27.94 6.11
N PHE A 266 -18.69 -26.74 6.12
CA PHE A 266 -18.48 -25.78 7.22
C PHE A 266 -18.97 -26.28 8.58
N ILE A 267 -19.96 -27.15 8.58
CA ILE A 267 -20.54 -27.71 9.81
C ILE A 267 -19.88 -29.05 10.16
N ARG A 268 -19.57 -29.88 9.14
CA ARG A 268 -18.97 -31.18 9.31
C ARG A 268 -17.99 -31.48 8.18
N GLY A 269 -16.74 -31.08 8.39
CA GLY A 269 -15.64 -31.38 7.48
C GLY A 269 -14.79 -32.56 7.99
N ASP A 270 -13.79 -32.92 7.20
CA ASP A 270 -12.80 -33.94 7.49
C ASP A 270 -11.39 -33.41 7.67
N GLN A 271 -11.25 -32.06 7.66
CA GLN A 271 -9.97 -31.37 7.77
C GLN A 271 -9.91 -30.46 9.00
N LEU A 272 -8.73 -30.39 9.58
CA LEU A 272 -8.31 -29.40 10.58
C LEU A 272 -7.15 -28.60 10.01
N PHE A 273 -7.13 -27.28 10.24
CA PHE A 273 -6.14 -26.37 9.68
C PHE A 273 -5.25 -25.82 10.79
N ILE A 274 -4.03 -26.34 10.92
CA ILE A 274 -3.15 -26.02 12.05
C ILE A 274 -1.72 -25.67 11.63
N ASN A 275 -1.07 -24.92 12.48
CA ASN A 275 0.36 -24.72 12.53
C ASN A 275 0.91 -25.18 13.88
N GLU A 276 2.21 -24.97 14.14
CA GLU A 276 2.86 -25.37 15.40
C GLU A 276 2.14 -24.82 16.65
N LYS A 277 1.69 -23.56 16.62
CA LYS A 277 1.03 -22.91 17.78
C LYS A 277 -0.36 -23.50 18.04
N LEU A 278 -1.12 -23.75 16.99
CA LEU A 278 -2.43 -24.39 17.09
C LEU A 278 -2.32 -25.87 17.45
N ALA A 279 -1.34 -26.59 16.90
CA ALA A 279 -1.08 -27.96 17.28
C ALA A 279 -0.80 -28.09 18.78
N LYS A 280 0.05 -27.22 19.33
CA LYS A 280 0.31 -27.13 20.77
C LYS A 280 -0.96 -26.77 21.57
N HIS A 281 -1.73 -25.80 21.09
CA HIS A 281 -2.96 -25.36 21.74
C HIS A 281 -4.03 -26.45 21.78
N TYR A 282 -4.14 -27.25 20.71
CA TYR A 282 -5.10 -28.35 20.60
C TYR A 282 -4.60 -29.70 21.15
N GLY A 283 -3.33 -29.77 21.55
CA GLY A 283 -2.72 -31.04 21.96
C GLY A 283 -2.52 -32.04 20.83
N VAL A 284 -2.47 -31.59 19.58
CA VAL A 284 -2.26 -32.43 18.39
C VAL A 284 -0.77 -32.78 18.29
N LYS A 285 -0.46 -34.07 18.31
CA LYS A 285 0.93 -34.56 18.19
C LYS A 285 1.42 -34.48 16.76
N GLY A 286 2.68 -34.10 16.56
CA GLY A 286 3.32 -34.01 15.23
C GLY A 286 4.37 -32.91 15.18
N LYS A 287 5.04 -32.82 14.01
CA LYS A 287 5.97 -31.72 13.71
C LYS A 287 5.28 -30.76 12.76
N TYR A 288 5.00 -29.56 13.22
CA TYR A 288 4.36 -28.50 12.45
C TYR A 288 5.31 -27.29 12.37
N GLN A 289 5.14 -26.52 11.32
CA GLN A 289 5.89 -25.25 11.09
C GLN A 289 4.97 -24.05 11.36
N TRP A 290 5.44 -22.87 10.98
CA TRP A 290 4.70 -21.61 11.17
C TRP A 290 3.48 -21.48 10.21
N ASP A 291 3.53 -22.16 9.05
CA ASP A 291 2.48 -22.14 8.03
C ASP A 291 1.32 -23.06 8.41
N ILE A 292 0.11 -22.64 8.05
CA ILE A 292 -1.11 -23.45 8.24
C ILE A 292 -1.11 -24.61 7.26
N LYS A 293 -1.37 -25.82 7.76
CA LYS A 293 -1.54 -27.04 6.96
C LYS A 293 -2.86 -27.72 7.28
N ALA A 294 -3.48 -28.29 6.24
CA ALA A 294 -4.60 -29.19 6.40
C ALA A 294 -4.09 -30.52 6.94
N VAL A 295 -4.75 -31.04 7.95
CA VAL A 295 -4.54 -32.37 8.52
C VAL A 295 -5.90 -33.06 8.77
N PRO A 296 -5.96 -34.36 8.88
CA PRO A 296 -7.23 -35.05 9.20
C PRO A 296 -7.85 -34.46 10.48
N ALA A 297 -9.17 -34.23 10.43
CA ALA A 297 -9.91 -33.72 11.57
C ALA A 297 -9.82 -34.66 12.77
N THR A 298 -9.77 -34.08 13.96
CA THR A 298 -9.84 -34.82 15.21
C THR A 298 -11.25 -34.77 15.80
N GLN A 299 -11.56 -35.64 16.74
CA GLN A 299 -12.87 -35.66 17.40
C GLN A 299 -13.15 -34.29 18.06
N GLY A 300 -14.31 -33.71 17.75
CA GLY A 300 -14.74 -32.40 18.25
C GLY A 300 -14.15 -31.18 17.51
N ARG A 301 -13.30 -31.40 16.47
CA ARG A 301 -12.68 -30.29 15.71
C ARG A 301 -12.75 -30.58 14.20
N ASN A 302 -13.98 -30.69 13.72
CA ASN A 302 -14.28 -31.03 12.32
C ASN A 302 -15.22 -30.00 11.66
N SER A 303 -15.30 -28.78 12.21
CA SER A 303 -16.12 -27.73 11.65
C SER A 303 -15.45 -26.35 11.83
N ILE A 304 -15.83 -25.39 11.00
CA ILE A 304 -15.37 -24.03 11.15
C ILE A 304 -15.83 -23.41 12.49
N LEU A 305 -16.98 -23.86 13.00
CA LEU A 305 -17.54 -23.43 14.28
C LEU A 305 -16.77 -23.97 15.49
N SER A 306 -16.01 -25.06 15.32
CA SER A 306 -15.17 -25.64 16.37
C SER A 306 -13.73 -25.09 16.36
N THR A 307 -13.42 -24.12 15.50
CA THR A 307 -12.13 -23.43 15.50
C THR A 307 -11.94 -22.60 16.75
N ALA A 308 -10.70 -22.46 17.21
CA ALA A 308 -10.41 -21.78 18.47
C ALA A 308 -10.86 -20.32 18.47
N SER A 309 -10.70 -19.60 17.35
CA SER A 309 -11.16 -18.20 17.27
C SER A 309 -12.67 -18.06 17.41
N VAL A 310 -13.45 -18.90 16.72
CA VAL A 310 -14.92 -18.84 16.79
C VAL A 310 -15.39 -19.17 18.21
N LEU A 311 -14.89 -20.22 18.82
CA LEU A 311 -15.24 -20.56 20.21
C LEU A 311 -14.86 -19.45 21.19
N THR A 312 -13.71 -18.80 21.00
CA THR A 312 -13.25 -17.72 21.88
C THR A 312 -14.09 -16.45 21.79
N VAL A 313 -14.57 -16.08 20.60
CA VAL A 313 -15.36 -14.85 20.43
C VAL A 313 -16.85 -15.04 20.68
N THR A 314 -17.32 -16.28 20.81
CA THR A 314 -18.73 -16.61 21.07
C THR A 314 -19.02 -17.11 22.48
N SER A 315 -17.97 -17.29 23.31
CA SER A 315 -18.07 -17.79 24.70
C SER A 315 -18.29 -16.68 25.73
#